data_2372a823e7fb2a4dde989090b1b12478
#
_entry.id   2372a823e7fb2a4dde989090b1b12478
#
_cell.length_a   1.000
_cell.length_b   1.000
_cell.length_c   1.000
_cell.angle_alpha   90.00
_cell.angle_beta   90.00
_cell.angle_gamma   90.00
#
_symmetry.space_group_name_H-M   'P 1'
#
loop_
_entity.id
_entity.type
_entity.pdbx_description
1 polymer ?
#
loop_
_entity_poly.entity_id
_entity_poly.type
_entity_poly.pdbx_seq_one_letter_code
_entity_poly.pdbx_strand_id
1 'polypeptide(L)'
;MAIGTEPEKIEEERRRRPVEAFSMRQMLHTSSQIGWAVLSFILLGWLIWRGAMAMEYNWQWYRVSPFFYKIVDGEFIWGPLFWGVVVTLKLALVSGILAITIGFITTFARLSDSRAGGNIATCYLEAIRNTPLLVQLFLFYFVLAPIFGIDRFWSGVLCLSFYEGSFAAEIIRGGIQGVDPGQYEAGDAVGLTIFDKYRYIIVPQAMPLILPPLTGLLISLIKHSAIVSVIAVSELTTTGLNLISDTFMAFEIWFIIAGIYLVLTISLSIGVGQLEKKLNVVNTSNKP
;
A
#
# COMPACT_ATOMS: atom_id res chain seq x y z
N MET A 1 67.53 -25.13 -5.98
CA MET A 1 67.02 -24.39 -7.13
C MET A 1 65.74 -25.08 -7.55
N ALA A 2 64.58 -24.67 -7.04
CA ALA A 2 63.30 -25.30 -7.31
C ALA A 2 62.61 -24.53 -8.42
N ILE A 3 62.49 -25.21 -9.57
CA ILE A 3 61.76 -24.69 -10.76
C ILE A 3 60.27 -24.94 -10.46
N GLY A 4 59.54 -23.89 -10.11
CA GLY A 4 58.08 -23.96 -9.98
C GLY A 4 57.45 -24.37 -11.31
N THR A 5 56.61 -25.39 -11.22
CA THR A 5 55.98 -26.05 -12.37
C THR A 5 55.04 -25.11 -13.10
N GLU A 6 55.08 -25.16 -14.42
CA GLU A 6 54.27 -24.31 -15.37
C GLU A 6 52.76 -24.22 -15.06
N PRO A 7 52.09 -25.23 -14.46
CA PRO A 7 50.67 -25.13 -14.11
C PRO A 7 50.37 -24.09 -12.98
N GLU A 8 51.29 -23.84 -12.05
CA GLU A 8 51.08 -22.89 -10.98
C GLU A 8 51.11 -21.44 -11.44
N LYS A 9 51.92 -21.13 -12.46
CA LYS A 9 51.97 -19.82 -13.08
C LYS A 9 50.70 -19.53 -13.92
N ILE A 10 50.14 -20.54 -14.58
CA ILE A 10 48.90 -20.43 -15.37
C ILE A 10 47.71 -20.19 -14.46
N GLU A 11 47.67 -20.78 -13.29
CA GLU A 11 46.60 -20.63 -12.30
C GLU A 11 46.64 -19.28 -11.58
N GLU A 12 47.83 -18.73 -11.37
CA GLU A 12 48.04 -17.39 -10.81
C GLU A 12 47.70 -16.30 -11.82
N GLU A 13 48.00 -16.52 -13.11
CA GLU A 13 47.61 -15.62 -14.21
C GLU A 13 46.09 -15.64 -14.48
N ARG A 14 45.41 -16.77 -14.30
CA ARG A 14 43.95 -16.88 -14.36
C ARG A 14 43.27 -16.12 -13.22
N ARG A 15 43.86 -16.10 -12.03
CA ARG A 15 43.30 -15.37 -10.87
C ARG A 15 43.46 -13.86 -10.98
N ARG A 16 44.43 -13.38 -11.76
CA ARG A 16 44.68 -11.94 -11.93
C ARG A 16 43.88 -11.26 -13.04
N ARG A 17 43.18 -11.99 -13.87
CA ARG A 17 42.61 -11.43 -15.14
C ARG A 17 41.20 -10.91 -15.10
N PRO A 18 40.27 -10.91 -14.25
CA PRO A 18 39.04 -10.19 -14.63
C PRO A 18 38.50 -9.12 -13.68
N VAL A 19 39.15 -8.80 -12.59
CA VAL A 19 38.53 -7.85 -11.64
C VAL A 19 38.59 -6.42 -12.13
N GLU A 20 39.68 -6.00 -12.77
CA GLU A 20 39.83 -4.59 -13.24
C GLU A 20 39.05 -4.28 -14.51
N ALA A 21 39.02 -5.19 -15.49
CA ALA A 21 38.28 -4.98 -16.72
C ALA A 21 36.78 -5.04 -16.55
N PHE A 22 36.27 -5.84 -15.57
CA PHE A 22 34.86 -5.92 -15.19
C PHE A 22 34.42 -4.65 -14.47
N SER A 23 35.25 -4.08 -13.59
CA SER A 23 34.93 -2.85 -12.87
C SER A 23 34.85 -1.63 -13.79
N MET A 24 35.74 -1.49 -14.79
CA MET A 24 35.77 -0.34 -15.69
C MET A 24 34.57 -0.36 -16.67
N ARG A 25 34.17 -1.52 -17.19
CA ARG A 25 32.96 -1.65 -18.01
C ARG A 25 31.68 -1.39 -17.20
N GLN A 26 31.60 -1.84 -15.94
CA GLN A 26 30.48 -1.53 -15.07
C GLN A 26 30.41 -0.03 -14.74
N MET A 27 31.54 0.62 -14.43
CA MET A 27 31.57 2.07 -14.20
C MET A 27 31.12 2.87 -15.43
N LEU A 28 31.56 2.51 -16.62
CA LEU A 28 31.14 3.17 -17.86
C LEU A 28 29.66 2.93 -18.18
N HIS A 29 29.13 1.73 -17.90
CA HIS A 29 27.71 1.43 -18.04
C HIS A 29 26.86 2.20 -17.01
N THR A 30 27.30 2.28 -15.77
CA THR A 30 26.59 3.01 -14.71
C THR A 30 26.61 4.52 -14.97
N SER A 31 27.75 5.08 -15.40
CA SER A 31 27.84 6.52 -15.74
C SER A 31 26.98 6.88 -16.95
N SER A 32 26.91 6.02 -17.98
CA SER A 32 26.02 6.24 -19.11
C SER A 32 24.54 6.14 -18.72
N GLN A 33 24.14 5.20 -17.85
CA GLN A 33 22.78 5.09 -17.35
C GLN A 33 22.36 6.30 -16.51
N ILE A 34 23.27 6.81 -15.68
CA ILE A 34 23.05 8.06 -14.93
C ILE A 34 22.90 9.24 -15.89
N GLY A 35 23.76 9.31 -16.92
CA GLY A 35 23.68 10.34 -17.95
C GLY A 35 22.34 10.34 -18.70
N TRP A 36 21.85 9.17 -19.11
CA TRP A 36 20.54 9.02 -19.74
C TRP A 36 19.40 9.36 -18.79
N ALA A 37 19.48 8.98 -17.52
CA ALA A 37 18.49 9.33 -16.51
C ALA A 37 18.42 10.85 -16.30
N VAL A 38 19.58 11.51 -16.13
CA VAL A 38 19.66 12.97 -15.99
C VAL A 38 19.11 13.68 -17.22
N LEU A 39 19.49 13.23 -18.43
CA LEU A 39 18.99 13.78 -19.68
C LEU A 39 17.46 13.63 -19.78
N SER A 40 16.93 12.48 -19.40
CA SER A 40 15.48 12.23 -19.39
C SER A 40 14.75 13.16 -18.42
N PHE A 41 15.29 13.40 -17.23
CA PHE A 41 14.72 14.34 -16.25
C PHE A 41 14.79 15.79 -16.75
N ILE A 42 15.90 16.19 -17.38
CA ILE A 42 16.04 17.52 -17.98
C ILE A 42 15.04 17.72 -19.12
N LEU A 43 14.93 16.72 -20.01
CA LEU A 43 13.97 16.76 -21.12
C LEU A 43 12.53 16.84 -20.62
N LEU A 44 12.19 16.02 -19.62
CA LEU A 44 10.87 16.04 -18.99
C LEU A 44 10.59 17.40 -18.33
N GLY A 45 11.53 17.93 -17.57
CA GLY A 45 11.43 19.27 -16.97
C GLY A 45 11.26 20.38 -18.01
N TRP A 46 12.00 20.31 -19.11
CA TRP A 46 11.88 21.25 -20.22
C TRP A 46 10.51 21.15 -20.92
N LEU A 47 10.01 19.93 -21.16
CA LEU A 47 8.67 19.71 -21.74
C LEU A 47 7.57 20.26 -20.83
N ILE A 48 7.65 19.99 -19.52
CA ILE A 48 6.69 20.51 -18.53
C ILE A 48 6.74 22.05 -18.52
N TRP A 49 7.95 22.63 -18.45
CA TRP A 49 8.10 24.08 -18.45
C TRP A 49 7.55 24.73 -19.73
N ARG A 50 7.88 24.16 -20.90
CA ARG A 50 7.36 24.64 -22.19
C ARG A 50 5.84 24.49 -22.27
N GLY A 51 5.28 23.38 -21.79
CA GLY A 51 3.84 23.18 -21.71
C GLY A 51 3.15 24.19 -20.80
N ALA A 52 3.72 24.44 -19.63
CA ALA A 52 3.20 25.43 -18.67
C ALA A 52 3.20 26.85 -19.23
N MET A 53 4.24 27.22 -19.98
CA MET A 53 4.32 28.54 -20.64
C MET A 53 3.34 28.67 -21.82
N ALA A 54 3.06 27.58 -22.52
CA ALA A 54 2.14 27.59 -23.66
C ALA A 54 0.66 27.62 -23.25
N MET A 55 0.33 27.30 -21.98
CA MET A 55 -1.04 27.20 -21.48
C MET A 55 -1.67 28.55 -21.15
N GLU A 56 -0.90 29.65 -21.09
CA GLU A 56 -1.37 31.00 -20.68
C GLU A 56 -2.22 30.99 -19.42
N TYR A 57 -2.00 30.00 -18.52
CA TYR A 57 -2.78 29.81 -17.31
C TYR A 57 -2.37 30.84 -16.22
N ASN A 58 -3.35 31.52 -15.68
CA ASN A 58 -3.13 32.47 -14.58
C ASN A 58 -3.12 31.74 -13.23
N TRP A 59 -1.94 31.47 -12.71
CA TRP A 59 -1.73 30.80 -11.43
C TRP A 59 -2.26 31.62 -10.25
N GLN A 60 -3.08 31.02 -9.39
CA GLN A 60 -3.78 31.69 -8.29
C GLN A 60 -3.39 31.11 -6.91
N TRP A 61 -2.13 30.75 -6.72
CA TRP A 61 -1.63 30.18 -5.46
C TRP A 61 -1.94 31.06 -4.22
N TYR A 62 -2.07 32.39 -4.37
CA TYR A 62 -2.42 33.31 -3.31
C TYR A 62 -3.83 33.09 -2.75
N ARG A 63 -4.72 32.37 -3.45
CA ARG A 63 -6.08 32.06 -3.04
C ARG A 63 -6.22 30.71 -2.32
N VAL A 64 -5.12 29.97 -2.11
CA VAL A 64 -5.15 28.59 -1.62
C VAL A 64 -5.33 28.51 -0.10
N SER A 65 -4.80 29.47 0.67
CA SER A 65 -4.83 29.43 2.14
C SER A 65 -6.23 29.23 2.73
N PRO A 66 -7.32 29.84 2.21
CA PRO A 66 -8.67 29.62 2.73
C PRO A 66 -9.21 28.20 2.57
N PHE A 67 -8.60 27.36 1.72
CA PHE A 67 -8.99 25.95 1.57
C PHE A 67 -8.48 25.08 2.72
N PHE A 68 -7.43 25.54 3.41
CA PHE A 68 -6.89 24.87 4.60
C PHE A 68 -7.47 25.42 5.89
N TYR A 69 -7.55 26.76 6.02
CA TYR A 69 -8.10 27.44 7.18
C TYR A 69 -8.57 28.86 6.83
N LYS A 70 -9.50 29.38 7.62
CA LYS A 70 -9.97 30.76 7.57
C LYS A 70 -9.97 31.34 8.97
N ILE A 71 -9.74 32.65 9.06
CA ILE A 71 -9.95 33.40 10.29
C ILE A 71 -11.12 34.34 10.03
N VAL A 72 -12.23 34.13 10.73
CA VAL A 72 -13.46 34.91 10.59
C VAL A 72 -13.79 35.43 11.99
N ASP A 73 -13.91 36.76 12.11
CA ASP A 73 -14.20 37.47 13.38
C ASP A 73 -13.23 37.11 14.54
N GLY A 74 -11.96 36.76 14.19
CA GLY A 74 -10.94 36.37 15.15
C GLY A 74 -10.97 34.87 15.51
N GLU A 75 -11.92 34.11 15.03
CA GLU A 75 -12.01 32.65 15.21
C GLU A 75 -11.32 31.89 14.08
N PHE A 76 -10.59 30.83 14.47
CA PHE A 76 -9.92 29.95 13.53
C PHE A 76 -10.90 28.82 13.08
N ILE A 77 -11.14 28.76 11.78
CA ILE A 77 -12.04 27.78 11.17
C ILE A 77 -11.25 26.91 10.19
N TRP A 78 -11.31 25.58 10.38
CA TRP A 78 -10.73 24.63 9.44
C TRP A 78 -11.40 24.68 8.08
N GLY A 79 -10.59 24.73 7.03
CA GLY A 79 -11.07 24.76 5.65
C GLY A 79 -11.55 23.41 5.14
N PRO A 80 -12.16 23.37 3.94
CA PRO A 80 -12.75 22.18 3.36
C PRO A 80 -11.73 21.03 3.14
N LEU A 81 -10.49 21.33 2.77
CA LEU A 81 -9.45 20.31 2.56
C LEU A 81 -9.12 19.55 3.85
N PHE A 82 -9.12 20.23 5.01
CA PHE A 82 -8.91 19.55 6.28
C PHE A 82 -10.02 18.51 6.55
N TRP A 83 -11.27 18.89 6.34
CA TRP A 83 -12.40 17.97 6.53
C TRP A 83 -12.39 16.83 5.50
N GLY A 84 -11.96 17.10 4.26
CA GLY A 84 -11.73 16.08 3.25
C GLY A 84 -10.71 15.03 3.72
N VAL A 85 -9.58 15.48 4.31
CA VAL A 85 -8.57 14.58 4.90
C VAL A 85 -9.15 13.75 6.04
N VAL A 86 -9.92 14.37 6.95
CA VAL A 86 -10.56 13.66 8.07
C VAL A 86 -11.48 12.56 7.57
N VAL A 87 -12.30 12.83 6.56
CA VAL A 87 -13.20 11.81 5.97
C VAL A 87 -12.42 10.71 5.28
N THR A 88 -11.36 11.03 4.52
CA THR A 88 -10.44 10.05 3.91
C THR A 88 -9.85 9.12 4.95
N LEU A 89 -9.30 9.66 6.05
CA LEU A 89 -8.71 8.87 7.13
C LEU A 89 -9.75 8.02 7.86
N LYS A 90 -10.93 8.58 8.15
CA LYS A 90 -12.04 7.84 8.76
C LYS A 90 -12.49 6.68 7.89
N LEU A 91 -12.64 6.91 6.59
CA LEU A 91 -13.02 5.88 5.63
C LEU A 91 -11.95 4.78 5.56
N ALA A 92 -10.66 5.16 5.44
CA ALA A 92 -9.56 4.22 5.40
C ALA A 92 -9.44 3.40 6.71
N LEU A 93 -9.60 4.02 7.87
CA LEU A 93 -9.53 3.34 9.15
C LEU A 93 -10.66 2.31 9.32
N VAL A 94 -11.92 2.73 9.08
CA VAL A 94 -13.08 1.85 9.25
C VAL A 94 -13.03 0.71 8.24
N SER A 95 -12.76 1.01 6.97
CA SER A 95 -12.61 -0.02 5.94
C SER A 95 -11.44 -0.96 6.22
N GLY A 96 -10.32 -0.45 6.76
CA GLY A 96 -9.15 -1.24 7.10
C GLY A 96 -9.43 -2.26 8.23
N ILE A 97 -10.12 -1.84 9.29
CA ILE A 97 -10.52 -2.74 10.37
C ILE A 97 -11.44 -3.85 9.85
N LEU A 98 -12.44 -3.49 9.04
CA LEU A 98 -13.35 -4.46 8.45
C LEU A 98 -12.63 -5.37 7.44
N ALA A 99 -11.73 -4.84 6.61
CA ALA A 99 -10.96 -5.62 5.66
C ALA A 99 -10.09 -6.68 6.35
N ILE A 100 -9.40 -6.31 7.42
CA ILE A 100 -8.60 -7.25 8.21
C ILE A 100 -9.50 -8.32 8.82
N THR A 101 -10.66 -7.94 9.36
CA THR A 101 -11.64 -8.88 9.94
C THR A 101 -12.15 -9.87 8.89
N ILE A 102 -12.57 -9.37 7.71
CA ILE A 102 -12.99 -10.19 6.57
C ILE A 102 -11.85 -11.10 6.12
N GLY A 103 -10.63 -10.57 6.07
CA GLY A 103 -9.42 -11.31 5.72
C GLY A 103 -9.18 -12.51 6.64
N PHE A 104 -9.26 -12.30 7.96
CA PHE A 104 -9.15 -13.39 8.93
C PHE A 104 -10.26 -14.43 8.77
N ILE A 105 -11.52 -14.00 8.70
CA ILE A 105 -12.67 -14.91 8.54
C ILE A 105 -12.50 -15.76 7.27
N THR A 106 -12.16 -15.12 6.15
CA THR A 106 -11.95 -15.79 4.85
C THR A 106 -10.79 -16.79 4.90
N THR A 107 -9.67 -16.40 5.54
CA THR A 107 -8.51 -17.27 5.68
C THR A 107 -8.85 -18.51 6.51
N PHE A 108 -9.48 -18.34 7.68
CA PHE A 108 -9.83 -19.48 8.54
C PHE A 108 -10.92 -20.36 7.91
N ALA A 109 -11.89 -19.79 7.19
CA ALA A 109 -12.86 -20.55 6.43
C ALA A 109 -12.17 -21.45 5.36
N ARG A 110 -11.11 -20.91 4.72
CA ARG A 110 -10.35 -21.61 3.68
C ARG A 110 -9.35 -22.65 4.22
N LEU A 111 -8.84 -22.43 5.43
CA LEU A 111 -7.94 -23.39 6.10
C LEU A 111 -8.69 -24.46 6.90
N SER A 112 -10.00 -24.29 7.08
CA SER A 112 -10.83 -25.29 7.78
C SER A 112 -11.07 -26.54 6.92
N ASP A 113 -11.36 -27.66 7.57
CA ASP A 113 -11.75 -28.92 6.90
C ASP A 113 -13.16 -28.83 6.27
N SER A 114 -13.87 -27.72 6.46
CA SER A 114 -15.21 -27.50 5.90
C SER A 114 -15.14 -27.24 4.40
N ARG A 115 -15.57 -28.18 3.59
CA ARG A 115 -15.69 -28.01 2.13
C ARG A 115 -16.60 -26.83 1.76
N ALA A 116 -17.70 -26.63 2.48
CA ALA A 116 -18.61 -25.54 2.24
C ALA A 116 -17.94 -24.16 2.54
N GLY A 117 -17.26 -24.03 3.68
CA GLY A 117 -16.52 -22.83 4.06
C GLY A 117 -15.41 -22.49 3.07
N GLY A 118 -14.62 -23.49 2.68
CA GLY A 118 -13.56 -23.33 1.67
C GLY A 118 -14.09 -22.88 0.31
N ASN A 119 -15.19 -23.47 -0.16
CA ASN A 119 -15.80 -23.10 -1.44
C ASN A 119 -16.39 -21.69 -1.44
N ILE A 120 -17.08 -21.29 -0.37
CA ILE A 120 -17.62 -19.93 -0.22
C ILE A 120 -16.48 -18.90 -0.18
N ALA A 121 -15.44 -19.14 0.60
CA ALA A 121 -14.28 -18.28 0.67
C ALA A 121 -13.56 -18.15 -0.69
N THR A 122 -13.39 -19.26 -1.42
CA THR A 122 -12.79 -19.25 -2.76
C THR A 122 -13.67 -18.48 -3.74
N CYS A 123 -14.98 -18.71 -3.75
CA CYS A 123 -15.92 -17.99 -4.61
C CYS A 123 -15.87 -16.47 -4.36
N TYR A 124 -15.83 -16.05 -3.08
CA TYR A 124 -15.66 -14.65 -2.71
C TYR A 124 -14.35 -14.07 -3.26
N LEU A 125 -13.22 -14.74 -3.03
CA LEU A 125 -11.91 -14.26 -3.49
C LEU A 125 -11.85 -14.12 -5.01
N GLU A 126 -12.34 -15.14 -5.75
CA GLU A 126 -12.38 -15.11 -7.21
C GLU A 126 -13.32 -14.01 -7.73
N ALA A 127 -14.50 -13.83 -7.14
CA ALA A 127 -15.43 -12.79 -7.54
C ALA A 127 -14.84 -11.40 -7.34
N ILE A 128 -14.28 -11.12 -6.16
CA ILE A 128 -13.78 -9.79 -5.82
C ILE A 128 -12.49 -9.47 -6.58
N ARG A 129 -11.54 -10.40 -6.67
CA ARG A 129 -10.22 -10.13 -7.28
C ARG A 129 -10.24 -10.07 -8.80
N ASN A 130 -11.23 -10.70 -9.43
CA ASN A 130 -11.38 -10.70 -10.89
C ASN A 130 -12.37 -9.65 -11.42
N THR A 131 -12.89 -8.77 -10.55
CA THR A 131 -13.76 -7.66 -10.96
C THR A 131 -13.12 -6.31 -10.63
N PRO A 132 -13.26 -5.28 -11.49
CA PRO A 132 -12.72 -3.95 -11.22
C PRO A 132 -13.37 -3.32 -9.98
N LEU A 133 -12.56 -2.69 -9.12
CA LEU A 133 -13.04 -2.02 -7.90
C LEU A 133 -14.15 -1.00 -8.17
N LEU A 134 -14.05 -0.23 -9.27
CA LEU A 134 -15.07 0.75 -9.64
C LEU A 134 -16.42 0.10 -9.93
N VAL A 135 -16.43 -1.06 -10.60
CA VAL A 135 -17.66 -1.81 -10.88
C VAL A 135 -18.28 -2.34 -9.59
N GLN A 136 -17.44 -2.83 -8.68
CA GLN A 136 -17.92 -3.26 -7.35
C GLN A 136 -18.53 -2.09 -6.58
N LEU A 137 -17.90 -0.90 -6.62
CA LEU A 137 -18.43 0.29 -5.96
C LEU A 137 -19.82 0.66 -6.50
N PHE A 138 -20.02 0.57 -7.80
CA PHE A 138 -21.34 0.82 -8.40
C PHE A 138 -22.37 -0.23 -7.99
N LEU A 139 -22.00 -1.51 -7.90
CA LEU A 139 -22.89 -2.56 -7.39
C LEU A 139 -23.26 -2.31 -5.91
N PHE A 140 -22.30 -1.95 -5.07
CA PHE A 140 -22.58 -1.61 -3.68
C PHE A 140 -23.50 -0.41 -3.55
N TYR A 141 -23.26 0.65 -4.32
CA TYR A 141 -24.00 1.90 -4.17
C TYR A 141 -25.37 1.88 -4.90
N PHE A 142 -25.44 1.41 -6.14
CA PHE A 142 -26.68 1.47 -6.93
C PHE A 142 -27.58 0.24 -6.75
N VAL A 143 -27.04 -0.90 -6.34
CA VAL A 143 -27.80 -2.13 -6.18
C VAL A 143 -28.01 -2.48 -4.71
N LEU A 144 -26.92 -2.61 -3.93
CA LEU A 144 -27.05 -3.07 -2.54
C LEU A 144 -27.52 -1.97 -1.58
N ALA A 145 -27.05 -0.74 -1.74
CA ALA A 145 -27.41 0.34 -0.85
C ALA A 145 -28.91 0.64 -0.80
N PRO A 146 -29.67 0.72 -1.92
CA PRO A 146 -31.11 0.88 -1.88
C PRO A 146 -31.85 -0.28 -1.23
N ILE A 147 -31.37 -1.52 -1.40
CA ILE A 147 -31.99 -2.71 -0.83
C ILE A 147 -31.88 -2.71 0.70
N PHE A 148 -30.73 -2.31 1.25
CA PHE A 148 -30.41 -2.37 2.67
C PHE A 148 -30.57 -1.02 3.39
N GLY A 149 -30.93 0.05 2.71
CA GLY A 149 -31.03 1.39 3.30
C GLY A 149 -29.68 1.98 3.72
N ILE A 150 -28.59 1.66 3.01
CA ILE A 150 -27.23 2.06 3.34
C ILE A 150 -26.91 3.40 2.68
N ASP A 151 -26.30 4.34 3.40
CA ASP A 151 -25.84 5.60 2.83
C ASP A 151 -24.57 5.44 1.99
N ARG A 152 -24.19 6.52 1.26
CA ARG A 152 -23.04 6.54 0.38
C ARG A 152 -21.71 6.29 1.09
N PHE A 153 -21.54 6.78 2.33
CA PHE A 153 -20.32 6.58 3.12
C PHE A 153 -20.14 5.10 3.44
N TRP A 154 -21.17 4.46 3.97
CA TRP A 154 -21.13 3.04 4.29
C TRP A 154 -21.06 2.14 3.06
N SER A 155 -21.64 2.57 1.93
CA SER A 155 -21.46 1.87 0.65
C SER A 155 -19.99 1.84 0.23
N GLY A 156 -19.30 2.97 0.35
CA GLY A 156 -17.86 3.07 0.11
C GLY A 156 -17.05 2.24 1.10
N VAL A 157 -17.36 2.34 2.40
CA VAL A 157 -16.71 1.53 3.45
C VAL A 157 -16.83 0.04 3.16
N LEU A 158 -18.03 -0.46 2.90
CA LEU A 158 -18.26 -1.89 2.65
C LEU A 158 -17.55 -2.36 1.38
N CYS A 159 -17.67 -1.61 0.29
CA CYS A 159 -16.98 -1.94 -0.97
C CYS A 159 -15.48 -2.07 -0.76
N LEU A 160 -14.84 -1.06 -0.14
CA LEU A 160 -13.41 -1.09 0.14
C LEU A 160 -13.04 -2.21 1.12
N SER A 161 -13.89 -2.48 2.11
CA SER A 161 -13.66 -3.55 3.08
C SER A 161 -13.65 -4.93 2.43
N PHE A 162 -14.61 -5.21 1.55
CA PHE A 162 -14.65 -6.48 0.82
C PHE A 162 -13.49 -6.57 -0.17
N TYR A 163 -13.19 -5.49 -0.88
CA TYR A 163 -12.09 -5.47 -1.84
C TYR A 163 -10.75 -5.73 -1.16
N GLU A 164 -10.37 -4.91 -0.19
CA GLU A 164 -9.09 -5.05 0.54
C GLU A 164 -9.07 -6.31 1.43
N GLY A 165 -10.23 -6.74 1.93
CA GLY A 165 -10.38 -7.98 2.70
C GLY A 165 -9.99 -9.22 1.91
N SER A 166 -10.20 -9.20 0.60
CA SER A 166 -9.75 -10.29 -0.28
C SER A 166 -8.21 -10.38 -0.38
N PHE A 167 -7.53 -9.25 -0.40
CA PHE A 167 -6.06 -9.21 -0.38
C PHE A 167 -5.52 -9.50 1.02
N ALA A 168 -6.17 -8.99 2.07
CA ALA A 168 -5.81 -9.31 3.46
C ALA A 168 -5.89 -10.82 3.71
N ALA A 169 -6.91 -11.51 3.19
CA ALA A 169 -7.04 -12.96 3.30
C ALA A 169 -5.83 -13.71 2.73
N GLU A 170 -5.35 -13.31 1.55
CA GLU A 170 -4.17 -13.94 0.93
C GLU A 170 -2.87 -13.63 1.69
N ILE A 171 -2.74 -12.40 2.21
CA ILE A 171 -1.59 -12.01 3.05
C ILE A 171 -1.56 -12.88 4.31
N ILE A 172 -2.70 -12.99 5.01
CA ILE A 172 -2.80 -13.78 6.25
C ILE A 172 -2.54 -15.26 5.97
N ARG A 173 -3.14 -15.80 4.91
CA ARG A 173 -2.92 -17.19 4.50
C ARG A 173 -1.45 -17.45 4.16
N GLY A 174 -0.82 -16.58 3.38
CA GLY A 174 0.59 -16.69 3.02
C GLY A 174 1.51 -16.64 4.24
N GLY A 175 1.22 -15.78 5.22
CA GLY A 175 1.97 -15.72 6.46
C GLY A 175 1.84 -16.97 7.34
N ILE A 176 0.61 -17.52 7.44
CA ILE A 176 0.37 -18.78 8.15
C ILE A 176 1.08 -19.96 7.48
N GLN A 177 1.01 -20.06 6.16
CA GLN A 177 1.67 -21.11 5.39
C GLN A 177 3.20 -20.93 5.30
N GLY A 178 3.71 -19.74 5.60
CA GLY A 178 5.14 -19.46 5.69
C GLY A 178 5.81 -19.95 6.98
N VAL A 179 5.04 -20.44 7.96
CA VAL A 179 5.59 -21.08 9.17
C VAL A 179 6.08 -22.48 8.82
N ASP A 180 7.26 -22.85 9.34
CA ASP A 180 7.87 -24.14 9.10
C ASP A 180 6.92 -25.30 9.43
N PRO A 181 6.72 -26.29 8.53
CA PRO A 181 5.86 -27.44 8.77
C PRO A 181 6.22 -28.24 10.03
N GLY A 182 7.50 -28.29 10.41
CA GLY A 182 7.94 -28.94 11.65
C GLY A 182 7.33 -28.33 12.91
N GLN A 183 6.91 -27.06 12.87
CA GLN A 183 6.20 -26.43 14.00
C GLN A 183 4.79 -27.00 14.19
N TYR A 184 4.13 -27.37 13.11
CA TYR A 184 2.83 -28.06 13.16
C TYR A 184 2.98 -29.47 13.72
N GLU A 185 3.97 -30.22 13.24
CA GLU A 185 4.29 -31.57 13.69
C GLU A 185 4.71 -31.60 15.16
N ALA A 186 5.54 -30.65 15.58
CA ALA A 186 5.95 -30.52 17.00
C ALA A 186 4.73 -30.23 17.90
N GLY A 187 3.81 -29.38 17.47
CA GLY A 187 2.55 -29.12 18.19
C GLY A 187 1.69 -30.37 18.34
N ASP A 188 1.61 -31.19 17.30
CA ASP A 188 0.88 -32.47 17.33
C ASP A 188 1.56 -33.49 18.26
N ALA A 189 2.89 -33.56 18.22
CA ALA A 189 3.68 -34.49 19.05
C ALA A 189 3.52 -34.25 20.55
N VAL A 190 3.31 -32.99 20.97
CA VAL A 190 3.04 -32.64 22.39
C VAL A 190 1.55 -32.65 22.74
N GLY A 191 0.69 -33.06 21.83
CA GLY A 191 -0.76 -33.23 22.05
C GLY A 191 -1.54 -31.93 22.16
N LEU A 192 -1.08 -30.83 21.55
CA LEU A 192 -1.81 -29.57 21.52
C LEU A 192 -3.09 -29.69 20.67
N THR A 193 -4.17 -29.05 21.15
CA THR A 193 -5.36 -28.87 20.31
C THR A 193 -5.05 -27.98 19.11
N ILE A 194 -5.84 -28.05 18.05
CA ILE A 194 -5.69 -27.18 16.88
C ILE A 194 -5.69 -25.71 17.31
N PHE A 195 -6.60 -25.31 18.20
CA PHE A 195 -6.68 -23.95 18.71
C PHE A 195 -5.42 -23.51 19.45
N ASP A 196 -4.88 -24.38 20.35
CA ASP A 196 -3.68 -24.07 21.12
C ASP A 196 -2.44 -24.01 20.22
N LYS A 197 -2.34 -24.93 19.25
CA LYS A 197 -1.28 -24.95 18.24
C LYS A 197 -1.25 -23.61 17.46
N TYR A 198 -2.41 -23.15 16.94
CA TYR A 198 -2.48 -21.88 16.26
C TYR A 198 -2.16 -20.71 17.20
N ARG A 199 -2.74 -20.68 18.41
CA ARG A 199 -2.58 -19.57 19.35
C ARG A 199 -1.16 -19.40 19.88
N TYR A 200 -0.51 -20.50 20.23
CA TYR A 200 0.78 -20.45 20.94
C TYR A 200 1.99 -20.70 20.05
N ILE A 201 1.84 -21.35 18.91
CA ILE A 201 2.95 -21.68 18.02
C ILE A 201 2.87 -20.93 16.68
N ILE A 202 1.76 -21.12 15.93
CA ILE A 202 1.70 -20.71 14.55
C ILE A 202 1.49 -19.19 14.41
N VAL A 203 0.46 -18.62 15.05
CA VAL A 203 0.13 -17.19 14.93
C VAL A 203 1.30 -16.30 15.38
N PRO A 204 1.98 -16.53 16.53
CA PRO A 204 3.13 -15.72 16.91
C PRO A 204 4.26 -15.74 15.89
N GLN A 205 4.51 -16.87 15.23
CA GLN A 205 5.53 -16.99 14.18
C GLN A 205 5.06 -16.43 12.83
N ALA A 206 3.78 -16.51 12.51
CA ALA A 206 3.20 -15.95 11.30
C ALA A 206 3.09 -14.40 11.34
N MET A 207 2.90 -13.80 12.53
CA MET A 207 2.70 -12.35 12.66
C MET A 207 3.79 -11.50 12.03
N PRO A 208 5.10 -11.78 12.19
CA PRO A 208 6.16 -11.05 11.51
C PRO A 208 6.10 -11.14 9.98
N LEU A 209 5.50 -12.21 9.43
CA LEU A 209 5.32 -12.40 7.98
C LEU A 209 4.05 -11.70 7.49
N ILE A 210 3.03 -11.55 8.34
CA ILE A 210 1.73 -10.97 8.02
C ILE A 210 1.74 -9.45 8.16
N LEU A 211 2.33 -8.91 9.22
CA LEU A 211 2.23 -7.48 9.56
C LEU A 211 2.77 -6.54 8.48
N PRO A 212 3.98 -6.75 7.90
CA PRO A 212 4.50 -5.83 6.89
C PRO A 212 3.60 -5.72 5.64
N PRO A 213 3.14 -6.81 5.01
CA PRO A 213 2.22 -6.70 3.88
C PRO A 213 0.85 -6.09 4.26
N LEU A 214 0.30 -6.38 5.46
CA LEU A 214 -0.97 -5.78 5.91
C LEU A 214 -0.84 -4.27 6.09
N THR A 215 0.28 -3.78 6.60
CA THR A 215 0.51 -2.34 6.72
C THR A 215 0.62 -1.67 5.35
N GLY A 216 1.24 -2.33 4.38
CA GLY A 216 1.24 -1.91 2.97
C GLY A 216 -0.17 -1.81 2.38
N LEU A 217 -1.05 -2.76 2.73
CA LEU A 217 -2.46 -2.75 2.34
C LEU A 217 -3.20 -1.55 2.94
N LEU A 218 -2.98 -1.20 4.21
CA LEU A 218 -3.59 -0.03 4.85
C LEU A 218 -3.16 1.29 4.19
N ILE A 219 -1.88 1.40 3.78
CA ILE A 219 -1.38 2.55 3.02
C ILE A 219 -2.06 2.62 1.63
N SER A 220 -2.25 1.48 0.98
CA SER A 220 -2.95 1.40 -0.31
C SER A 220 -4.42 1.79 -0.19
N LEU A 221 -5.07 1.44 0.91
CA LEU A 221 -6.46 1.76 1.19
C LEU A 221 -6.72 3.27 1.26
N ILE A 222 -5.78 4.08 1.78
CA ILE A 222 -5.85 5.55 1.73
C ILE A 222 -5.92 6.04 0.27
N LYS A 223 -5.13 5.45 -0.63
CA LYS A 223 -5.15 5.81 -2.05
C LYS A 223 -6.41 5.31 -2.75
N HIS A 224 -6.85 4.10 -2.45
CA HIS A 224 -8.08 3.53 -3.00
C HIS A 224 -9.32 4.26 -2.51
N SER A 225 -9.27 4.95 -1.36
CA SER A 225 -10.40 5.74 -0.88
C SER A 225 -10.81 6.86 -1.86
N ALA A 226 -9.90 7.36 -2.69
CA ALA A 226 -10.21 8.36 -3.71
C ALA A 226 -11.29 7.88 -4.71
N ILE A 227 -11.47 6.57 -4.91
CA ILE A 227 -12.46 6.04 -5.85
C ILE A 227 -13.90 6.34 -5.42
N VAL A 228 -14.15 6.52 -4.11
CA VAL A 228 -15.51 6.80 -3.62
C VAL A 228 -15.98 8.21 -3.95
N SER A 229 -15.10 9.07 -4.49
CA SER A 229 -15.49 10.36 -5.07
C SER A 229 -16.54 10.21 -6.17
N VAL A 230 -16.52 9.10 -6.91
CA VAL A 230 -17.47 8.82 -7.99
C VAL A 230 -18.92 8.68 -7.47
N ILE A 231 -19.11 8.29 -6.22
CA ILE A 231 -20.42 8.24 -5.55
C ILE A 231 -20.65 9.43 -4.61
N ALA A 232 -19.87 10.51 -4.80
CA ALA A 232 -19.96 11.77 -4.05
C ALA A 232 -19.86 11.61 -2.52
N VAL A 233 -18.99 10.73 -2.02
CA VAL A 233 -18.58 10.73 -0.61
C VAL A 233 -17.63 11.91 -0.42
N SER A 234 -17.88 12.78 0.55
CA SER A 234 -17.13 14.04 0.77
C SER A 234 -15.73 13.82 1.36
N GLU A 235 -14.93 12.94 0.74
CA GLU A 235 -13.53 12.74 1.05
C GLU A 235 -12.63 13.76 0.29
N LEU A 236 -11.32 13.65 0.41
CA LEU A 236 -10.37 14.65 -0.09
C LEU A 236 -10.51 14.92 -1.61
N THR A 237 -10.70 13.88 -2.44
CA THR A 237 -10.83 14.02 -3.90
C THR A 237 -12.15 14.69 -4.28
N THR A 238 -13.26 14.30 -3.66
CA THR A 238 -14.56 14.95 -3.84
C THR A 238 -14.52 16.42 -3.42
N THR A 239 -13.88 16.69 -2.28
CA THR A 239 -13.67 18.08 -1.80
C THR A 239 -12.91 18.91 -2.82
N GLY A 240 -11.87 18.32 -3.42
CA GLY A 240 -11.13 18.98 -4.50
C GLY A 240 -11.97 19.24 -5.74
N LEU A 241 -12.77 18.28 -6.18
CA LEU A 241 -13.67 18.46 -7.32
C LEU A 241 -14.66 19.59 -7.08
N ASN A 242 -15.23 19.70 -5.86
CA ASN A 242 -16.13 20.78 -5.49
C ASN A 242 -15.41 22.13 -5.52
N LEU A 243 -14.20 22.23 -4.94
CA LEU A 243 -13.40 23.44 -4.97
C LEU A 243 -13.04 23.86 -6.40
N ILE A 244 -12.74 22.91 -7.30
CA ILE A 244 -12.48 23.20 -8.71
C ILE A 244 -13.74 23.77 -9.38
N SER A 245 -14.91 23.17 -9.13
CA SER A 245 -16.19 23.68 -9.65
C SER A 245 -16.51 25.11 -9.20
N ASP A 246 -16.17 25.43 -7.94
CA ASP A 246 -16.46 26.74 -7.36
C ASP A 246 -15.44 27.83 -7.75
N THR A 247 -14.18 27.44 -8.03
CA THR A 247 -13.07 28.41 -8.16
C THR A 247 -12.40 28.42 -9.52
N PHE A 248 -12.60 27.37 -10.33
CA PHE A 248 -11.93 27.10 -11.60
C PHE A 248 -10.40 26.95 -11.48
N MET A 249 -9.86 26.69 -10.27
CA MET A 249 -8.44 26.53 -9.95
C MET A 249 -8.01 25.05 -10.08
N ALA A 250 -8.19 24.45 -11.25
CA ALA A 250 -7.99 23.01 -11.41
C ALA A 250 -6.55 22.57 -11.13
N PHE A 251 -5.56 23.31 -11.62
CA PHE A 251 -4.14 22.89 -11.47
C PHE A 251 -3.69 22.99 -10.03
N GLU A 252 -3.90 24.12 -9.36
CA GLU A 252 -3.49 24.32 -7.97
C GLU A 252 -4.13 23.28 -7.05
N ILE A 253 -5.43 23.03 -7.22
CA ILE A 253 -6.15 22.08 -6.35
C ILE A 253 -5.68 20.65 -6.59
N TRP A 254 -5.47 20.21 -7.83
CA TRP A 254 -4.93 18.87 -8.09
C TRP A 254 -3.51 18.69 -7.55
N PHE A 255 -2.64 19.70 -7.68
CA PHE A 255 -1.30 19.64 -7.07
C PHE A 255 -1.37 19.54 -5.55
N ILE A 256 -2.27 20.29 -4.93
CA ILE A 256 -2.47 20.26 -3.47
C ILE A 256 -2.98 18.89 -3.03
N ILE A 257 -4.01 18.34 -3.69
CA ILE A 257 -4.56 17.02 -3.38
C ILE A 257 -3.48 15.94 -3.52
N ALA A 258 -2.73 15.97 -4.62
CA ALA A 258 -1.62 15.03 -4.82
C ALA A 258 -0.55 15.17 -3.73
N GLY A 259 -0.22 16.41 -3.35
CA GLY A 259 0.70 16.70 -2.24
C GLY A 259 0.21 16.18 -0.90
N ILE A 260 -1.07 16.36 -0.59
CA ILE A 260 -1.69 15.85 0.66
C ILE A 260 -1.65 14.32 0.67
N TYR A 261 -2.08 13.63 -0.40
CA TYR A 261 -2.00 12.17 -0.47
C TYR A 261 -0.57 11.66 -0.33
N LEU A 262 0.40 12.35 -0.96
CA LEU A 262 1.81 12.00 -0.84
C LEU A 262 2.31 12.12 0.61
N VAL A 263 2.01 13.23 1.28
CA VAL A 263 2.38 13.46 2.69
C VAL A 263 1.73 12.41 3.59
N LEU A 264 0.43 12.14 3.42
CA LEU A 264 -0.28 11.13 4.22
C LEU A 264 0.33 9.72 4.04
N THR A 265 0.57 9.31 2.79
CA THR A 265 1.08 7.96 2.50
C THR A 265 2.54 7.81 2.93
N ILE A 266 3.40 8.81 2.73
CA ILE A 266 4.79 8.79 3.18
C ILE A 266 4.86 8.78 4.71
N SER A 267 4.10 9.65 5.38
CA SER A 267 4.09 9.72 6.85
C SER A 267 3.67 8.39 7.48
N LEU A 268 2.62 7.77 6.93
CA LEU A 268 2.18 6.46 7.38
C LEU A 268 3.22 5.37 7.09
N SER A 269 3.82 5.38 5.90
CA SER A 269 4.88 4.43 5.51
C SER A 269 6.11 4.51 6.43
N ILE A 270 6.53 5.72 6.80
CA ILE A 270 7.64 5.93 7.75
C ILE A 270 7.25 5.40 9.14
N GLY A 271 6.05 5.73 9.62
CA GLY A 271 5.55 5.27 10.91
C GLY A 271 5.50 3.73 11.00
N VAL A 272 5.00 3.10 9.96
CA VAL A 272 4.93 1.64 9.83
C VAL A 272 6.33 1.03 9.79
N GLY A 273 7.24 1.56 8.96
CA GLY A 273 8.61 1.04 8.87
C GLY A 273 9.39 1.14 10.20
N GLN A 274 9.10 2.14 11.04
CA GLN A 274 9.65 2.22 12.39
C GLN A 274 9.06 1.15 13.32
N LEU A 275 7.76 0.86 13.21
CA LEU A 275 7.09 -0.17 13.98
C LEU A 275 7.63 -1.57 13.62
N GLU A 276 7.79 -1.85 12.34
CA GLU A 276 8.36 -3.11 11.82
C GLU A 276 9.79 -3.35 12.34
N LYS A 277 10.63 -2.32 12.31
CA LYS A 277 12.00 -2.42 12.86
C LYS A 277 11.99 -2.79 14.34
N LYS A 278 11.10 -2.22 15.14
CA LYS A 278 10.98 -2.57 16.57
C LYS A 278 10.52 -4.02 16.77
N LEU A 279 9.58 -4.49 15.97
CA LEU A 279 9.06 -5.87 16.03
C LEU A 279 10.12 -6.89 15.60
N ASN A 280 10.90 -6.60 14.54
CA ASN A 280 11.98 -7.47 14.06
C ASN A 280 13.15 -7.53 15.05
N VAL A 281 13.48 -6.45 15.75
CA VAL A 281 14.52 -6.44 16.80
C VAL A 281 14.15 -7.34 17.98
N VAL A 282 12.87 -7.36 18.36
CA VAL A 282 12.38 -8.27 19.42
C VAL A 282 12.53 -9.73 19.01
N ASN A 283 12.27 -10.07 17.73
CA ASN A 283 12.39 -11.45 17.24
C ASN A 283 13.85 -11.92 17.07
N THR A 284 14.79 -11.03 16.74
CA THR A 284 16.23 -11.37 16.65
C THR A 284 16.88 -11.51 18.02
N SER A 285 16.38 -10.81 19.03
CA SER A 285 16.87 -10.92 20.42
C SER A 285 16.46 -12.24 21.12
N ASN A 286 15.46 -12.95 20.60
CA ASN A 286 14.94 -14.22 21.13
C ASN A 286 15.43 -15.46 20.36
N LYS A 287 16.41 -15.33 19.46
CA LYS A 287 17.09 -16.52 18.91
C LYS A 287 18.20 -16.95 19.85
N PRO A 288 18.17 -18.21 20.36
CA PRO A 288 19.21 -18.75 21.23
C PRO A 288 20.56 -18.84 20.53
#